data_dee86683ea437fa06544aa19b8e32a1a
#
_entry.id   dee86683ea437fa06544aa19b8e32a1a
#
_cell.length_a   1.000
_cell.length_b   1.000
_cell.length_c   1.000
_cell.angle_alpha   90.00
_cell.angle_beta   90.00
_cell.angle_gamma   90.00
#
_symmetry.space_group_name_H-M   'P 1'
#
loop_
_entity.id
_entity.type
_entity.pdbx_description
1 polymer ?
#
loop_
_entity_poly.entity_id
_entity_poly.type
_entity_poly.pdbx_seq_one_letter_code
_entity_poly.pdbx_strand_id
1 'polypeptide(L)'
;MRMTSKFVAAALIVVGALGMTGYAQDAAEKAPATFKVKFDSTAGPFVVEVHRAWAPNAADHFYALVKSGFYDEARFFRVVPNFMVQFGIAADPAVQTKFKNSIKDDPVKESNKRGYVTFAQTSAPNSRSTQIFVNYKDNSFLDSQRFAPFGQVTSGMEAVDKITAEYGEKPNQGSIQSQGNVYLKASFPKLDYVKKATIQ
;
A
#
# COMPACT_ATOMS: atom_id res chain seq x y z
N MET A 1 -21.67 11.00 -86.44
CA MET A 1 -21.47 9.69 -85.79
C MET A 1 -20.45 9.88 -84.69
N ARG A 2 -20.88 10.03 -83.45
CA ARG A 2 -20.00 10.31 -82.30
C ARG A 2 -20.16 9.16 -81.31
N MET A 3 -19.10 8.40 -81.16
CA MET A 3 -19.00 7.32 -80.07
C MET A 3 -18.61 7.98 -78.79
N THR A 4 -19.45 7.86 -77.79
CA THR A 4 -19.15 8.24 -76.40
C THR A 4 -18.72 7.04 -75.61
N SER A 5 -17.44 7.01 -75.24
CA SER A 5 -16.83 6.00 -74.33
C SER A 5 -17.25 6.31 -72.92
N LYS A 6 -17.84 5.33 -72.18
CA LYS A 6 -18.14 5.39 -70.74
C LYS A 6 -17.01 4.79 -70.00
N PHE A 7 -16.28 5.59 -69.25
CA PHE A 7 -15.33 5.10 -68.23
C PHE A 7 -16.09 4.70 -66.96
N VAL A 8 -15.99 3.45 -66.58
CA VAL A 8 -16.45 2.96 -65.29
C VAL A 8 -15.29 3.07 -64.34
N ALA A 9 -15.37 3.96 -63.35
CA ALA A 9 -14.41 4.06 -62.28
C ALA A 9 -14.76 3.03 -61.17
N ALA A 10 -13.92 2.03 -60.96
CA ALA A 10 -14.00 1.12 -59.85
C ALA A 10 -13.41 1.77 -58.61
N ALA A 11 -14.25 2.07 -57.61
CA ALA A 11 -13.84 2.56 -56.31
C ALA A 11 -13.38 1.35 -55.45
N LEU A 12 -12.10 1.25 -55.16
CA LEU A 12 -11.55 0.33 -54.16
C LEU A 12 -11.87 0.87 -52.75
N ILE A 13 -12.77 0.18 -52.07
CA ILE A 13 -13.00 0.43 -50.64
C ILE A 13 -11.94 -0.35 -49.86
N VAL A 14 -10.93 0.35 -49.34
CA VAL A 14 -9.98 -0.19 -48.35
C VAL A 14 -10.66 -0.16 -47.00
N VAL A 15 -11.15 -1.31 -46.55
CA VAL A 15 -11.62 -1.50 -45.16
C VAL A 15 -10.37 -1.60 -44.26
N GLY A 16 -10.02 -0.46 -43.66
CA GLY A 16 -9.00 -0.42 -42.62
C GLY A 16 -9.54 -1.11 -41.36
N ALA A 17 -9.04 -2.31 -41.06
CA ALA A 17 -9.25 -2.93 -39.78
C ALA A 17 -8.49 -2.12 -38.71
N LEU A 18 -9.20 -1.25 -38.00
CA LEU A 18 -8.70 -0.66 -36.75
C LEU A 18 -8.58 -1.81 -35.72
N GLY A 19 -7.37 -2.30 -35.56
CA GLY A 19 -7.02 -3.17 -34.45
C GLY A 19 -7.28 -2.44 -33.13
N MET A 20 -8.39 -2.77 -32.46
CA MET A 20 -8.56 -2.45 -31.05
C MET A 20 -7.52 -3.26 -30.28
N THR A 21 -6.37 -2.64 -30.01
CA THR A 21 -5.48 -3.11 -28.94
C THR A 21 -6.23 -2.87 -27.64
N GLY A 22 -7.01 -3.88 -27.22
CA GLY A 22 -7.54 -3.95 -25.88
C GLY A 22 -6.34 -3.90 -24.94
N TYR A 23 -6.19 -2.80 -24.20
CA TYR A 23 -5.33 -2.79 -23.02
C TYR A 23 -5.91 -3.84 -22.09
N ALA A 24 -5.31 -5.03 -22.11
CA ALA A 24 -5.51 -6.00 -21.04
C ALA A 24 -5.14 -5.25 -19.77
N GLN A 25 -6.13 -5.01 -18.93
CA GLN A 25 -5.90 -4.52 -17.57
C GLN A 25 -5.10 -5.63 -16.91
N ASP A 26 -3.77 -5.43 -16.77
CA ASP A 26 -2.89 -6.40 -16.14
C ASP A 26 -3.54 -6.81 -14.84
N ALA A 27 -3.92 -8.09 -14.75
CA ALA A 27 -4.43 -8.65 -13.51
C ALA A 27 -3.35 -8.41 -12.47
N ALA A 28 -3.68 -7.66 -11.41
CA ALA A 28 -2.72 -7.29 -10.39
C ALA A 28 -1.93 -8.55 -9.98
N GLU A 29 -0.60 -8.46 -10.05
CA GLU A 29 0.29 -9.57 -9.75
C GLU A 29 -0.03 -10.10 -8.35
N LYS A 30 -0.32 -11.40 -8.26
CA LYS A 30 -0.60 -12.04 -6.97
C LYS A 30 0.71 -12.22 -6.21
N ALA A 31 0.67 -11.91 -4.92
CA ALA A 31 1.79 -12.19 -4.04
C ALA A 31 2.04 -13.70 -3.90
N PRO A 32 3.28 -14.12 -3.61
CA PRO A 32 3.58 -15.47 -3.16
C PRO A 32 2.71 -15.89 -1.96
N ALA A 33 2.53 -17.20 -1.75
CA ALA A 33 1.77 -17.72 -0.61
C ALA A 33 2.31 -17.21 0.74
N THR A 34 3.64 -17.11 0.83
CA THR A 34 4.38 -16.49 1.94
C THR A 34 5.58 -15.74 1.37
N PHE A 35 5.86 -14.55 1.88
CA PHE A 35 7.04 -13.78 1.53
C PHE A 35 7.47 -12.91 2.70
N LYS A 36 8.72 -12.44 2.65
CA LYS A 36 9.28 -11.57 3.68
C LYS A 36 9.56 -10.19 3.11
N VAL A 37 9.34 -9.19 3.92
CA VAL A 37 9.72 -7.81 3.63
C VAL A 37 10.64 -7.31 4.72
N LYS A 38 11.86 -6.92 4.33
CA LYS A 38 12.77 -6.22 5.21
C LYS A 38 12.50 -4.73 5.14
N PHE A 39 12.22 -4.14 6.29
CA PHE A 39 12.21 -2.70 6.48
C PHE A 39 13.54 -2.27 7.09
N ASP A 40 14.30 -1.46 6.39
CA ASP A 40 15.43 -0.72 6.96
C ASP A 40 14.91 0.63 7.44
N SER A 41 14.93 0.86 8.75
CA SER A 41 14.39 2.08 9.34
C SER A 41 15.45 2.84 10.16
N THR A 42 15.13 4.07 10.55
CA THR A 42 16.00 4.87 11.44
C THR A 42 16.08 4.33 12.86
N ALA A 43 15.03 3.62 13.32
CA ALA A 43 15.01 2.96 14.63
C ALA A 43 15.71 1.59 14.64
N GLY A 44 16.09 1.08 13.46
CA GLY A 44 16.70 -0.23 13.23
C GLY A 44 15.93 -1.08 12.23
N PRO A 45 16.52 -2.16 11.73
CA PRO A 45 15.86 -3.04 10.77
C PRO A 45 14.84 -3.97 11.46
N PHE A 46 13.75 -4.29 10.72
CA PHE A 46 12.82 -5.34 11.11
C PHE A 46 12.30 -6.08 9.87
N VAL A 47 11.81 -7.30 10.06
CA VAL A 47 11.32 -8.16 8.98
C VAL A 47 9.86 -8.53 9.26
N VAL A 48 9.01 -8.31 8.27
CA VAL A 48 7.61 -8.73 8.26
C VAL A 48 7.50 -9.96 7.37
N GLU A 49 7.00 -11.07 7.90
CA GLU A 49 6.58 -12.23 7.12
C GLU A 49 5.09 -12.12 6.85
N VAL A 50 4.73 -12.19 5.57
CA VAL A 50 3.37 -12.06 5.07
C VAL A 50 2.82 -13.42 4.70
N HIS A 51 1.60 -13.70 5.13
CA HIS A 51 0.87 -14.94 4.82
C HIS A 51 -0.37 -14.61 3.98
N ARG A 52 -0.29 -14.85 2.67
CA ARG A 52 -1.39 -14.54 1.75
C ARG A 52 -2.71 -15.22 2.15
N ALA A 53 -2.64 -16.41 2.75
CA ALA A 53 -3.82 -17.15 3.21
C ALA A 53 -4.60 -16.43 4.34
N TRP A 54 -3.94 -15.55 5.12
CA TRP A 54 -4.59 -14.81 6.20
C TRP A 54 -5.53 -13.72 5.67
N ALA A 55 -5.04 -12.91 4.72
CA ALA A 55 -5.77 -11.79 4.13
C ALA A 55 -5.28 -11.57 2.69
N PRO A 56 -5.82 -12.27 1.69
CA PRO A 56 -5.28 -12.29 0.33
C PRO A 56 -5.31 -10.92 -0.38
N ASN A 57 -6.38 -10.14 -0.21
CA ASN A 57 -6.45 -8.80 -0.81
C ASN A 57 -5.38 -7.87 -0.21
N ALA A 58 -5.21 -7.92 1.11
CA ALA A 58 -4.20 -7.15 1.81
C ALA A 58 -2.78 -7.58 1.41
N ALA A 59 -2.49 -8.88 1.35
CA ALA A 59 -1.18 -9.41 1.00
C ALA A 59 -0.78 -9.05 -0.44
N ASP A 60 -1.69 -9.20 -1.41
CA ASP A 60 -1.45 -8.86 -2.81
C ASP A 60 -1.18 -7.36 -2.96
N HIS A 61 -1.97 -6.52 -2.29
CA HIS A 61 -1.80 -5.07 -2.32
C HIS A 61 -0.51 -4.62 -1.65
N PHE A 62 -0.19 -5.17 -0.48
CA PHE A 62 1.06 -4.88 0.22
C PHE A 62 2.29 -5.26 -0.61
N TYR A 63 2.26 -6.42 -1.28
CA TYR A 63 3.30 -6.86 -2.19
C TYR A 63 3.55 -5.85 -3.31
N ALA A 64 2.49 -5.37 -3.97
CA ALA A 64 2.57 -4.37 -5.02
C ALA A 64 3.13 -3.03 -4.51
N LEU A 65 2.69 -2.58 -3.32
CA LEU A 65 3.20 -1.35 -2.70
C LEU A 65 4.72 -1.45 -2.40
N VAL A 66 5.18 -2.57 -1.84
CA VAL A 66 6.61 -2.77 -1.56
C VAL A 66 7.43 -2.82 -2.86
N LYS A 67 6.97 -3.57 -3.87
CA LYS A 67 7.64 -3.64 -5.19
C LYS A 67 7.77 -2.27 -5.86
N SER A 68 6.82 -1.40 -5.67
CA SER A 68 6.84 -0.04 -6.24
C SER A 68 7.73 0.94 -5.47
N GLY A 69 8.29 0.54 -4.31
CA GLY A 69 9.04 1.43 -3.42
C GLY A 69 8.14 2.41 -2.65
N PHE A 70 6.83 2.14 -2.57
CA PHE A 70 5.86 3.05 -1.95
C PHE A 70 6.21 3.44 -0.51
N TYR A 71 6.77 2.50 0.28
CA TYR A 71 7.11 2.72 1.68
C TYR A 71 8.47 3.39 1.89
N ASP A 72 9.27 3.58 0.85
CA ASP A 72 10.57 4.25 0.97
C ASP A 72 10.36 5.70 1.46
N GLU A 73 11.14 6.12 2.46
CA GLU A 73 11.03 7.41 3.15
C GLU A 73 9.70 7.65 3.89
N ALA A 74 8.79 6.67 3.97
CA ALA A 74 7.53 6.80 4.73
C ALA A 74 7.81 6.92 6.22
N ARG A 75 7.22 7.94 6.88
CA ARG A 75 7.42 8.21 8.30
C ARG A 75 6.39 7.49 9.15
N PHE A 76 6.82 7.09 10.37
CA PHE A 76 5.94 6.55 11.40
C PHE A 76 5.19 7.71 12.07
N PHE A 77 4.11 8.13 11.44
CA PHE A 77 3.43 9.39 11.78
C PHE A 77 2.48 9.30 12.98
N ARG A 78 2.15 8.07 13.43
CA ARG A 78 1.27 7.84 14.57
C ARG A 78 1.82 6.72 15.42
N VAL A 79 2.22 7.03 16.64
CA VAL A 79 2.78 6.05 17.59
C VAL A 79 2.05 6.17 18.91
N VAL A 80 1.27 5.16 19.25
CA VAL A 80 0.51 5.11 20.50
C VAL A 80 1.09 3.99 21.38
N PRO A 81 1.82 4.34 22.44
CA PRO A 81 2.41 3.36 23.36
C PRO A 81 1.35 2.37 23.89
N ASN A 82 1.72 1.10 24.01
CA ASN A 82 0.82 0.02 24.42
C ASN A 82 -0.39 -0.18 23.48
N PHE A 83 -0.30 0.28 22.23
CA PHE A 83 -1.33 0.02 21.22
C PHE A 83 -0.68 -0.35 19.89
N MET A 84 -0.21 0.60 19.09
CA MET A 84 0.36 0.32 17.78
C MET A 84 1.26 1.46 17.26
N VAL A 85 2.03 1.17 16.22
CA VAL A 85 2.69 2.17 15.37
C VAL A 85 2.14 2.10 13.96
N GLN A 86 1.76 3.25 13.39
CA GLN A 86 1.11 3.37 12.08
C GLN A 86 1.96 4.22 11.12
N PHE A 87 2.06 3.75 9.87
CA PHE A 87 2.76 4.40 8.78
C PHE A 87 2.13 4.02 7.43
N GLY A 88 2.72 4.46 6.31
CA GLY A 88 2.24 4.08 4.98
C GLY A 88 1.40 5.18 4.32
N ILE A 89 1.73 6.44 4.59
CA ILE A 89 1.46 7.55 3.68
C ILE A 89 2.79 7.84 2.98
N ALA A 90 2.79 7.92 1.65
CA ALA A 90 4.01 8.09 0.87
C ALA A 90 4.73 9.41 1.21
N ALA A 91 6.05 9.41 1.07
CA ALA A 91 6.88 10.61 1.27
C ALA A 91 6.53 11.72 0.27
N ASP A 92 6.16 11.33 -0.97
CA ASP A 92 5.75 12.21 -2.06
C ASP A 92 4.24 12.11 -2.31
N PRO A 93 3.47 13.21 -2.26
CA PRO A 93 2.05 13.23 -2.58
C PRO A 93 1.70 12.71 -3.99
N ALA A 94 2.60 12.87 -4.96
CA ALA A 94 2.38 12.34 -6.30
C ALA A 94 2.38 10.80 -6.32
N VAL A 95 3.24 10.17 -5.50
CA VAL A 95 3.26 8.73 -5.29
C VAL A 95 2.00 8.29 -4.53
N GLN A 96 1.62 9.01 -3.47
CA GLN A 96 0.39 8.74 -2.72
C GLN A 96 -0.84 8.71 -3.62
N THR A 97 -0.96 9.65 -4.55
CA THR A 97 -2.10 9.75 -5.46
C THR A 97 -2.23 8.55 -6.39
N LYS A 98 -1.11 7.93 -6.81
CA LYS A 98 -1.12 6.73 -7.66
C LYS A 98 -1.71 5.50 -6.98
N PHE A 99 -1.57 5.41 -5.65
CA PHE A 99 -1.97 4.25 -4.85
C PHE A 99 -3.17 4.51 -3.93
N LYS A 100 -3.93 5.58 -4.16
CA LYS A 100 -5.07 5.99 -3.29
C LYS A 100 -6.28 5.04 -3.32
N ASN A 101 -6.36 4.14 -4.30
CA ASN A 101 -7.50 3.24 -4.45
C ASN A 101 -7.58 2.27 -3.27
N SER A 102 -8.78 2.12 -2.75
CA SER A 102 -9.06 1.18 -1.67
C SER A 102 -9.17 -0.26 -2.19
N ILE A 103 -8.87 -1.21 -1.33
CA ILE A 103 -9.04 -2.64 -1.57
C ILE A 103 -10.27 -3.18 -0.86
N LYS A 104 -10.77 -4.33 -1.33
CA LYS A 104 -11.85 -5.07 -0.66
C LYS A 104 -11.39 -5.57 0.71
N ASP A 105 -12.31 -5.61 1.66
CA ASP A 105 -12.05 -6.19 2.97
C ASP A 105 -11.79 -7.69 2.86
N ASP A 106 -10.82 -8.16 3.63
CA ASP A 106 -10.60 -9.59 3.88
C ASP A 106 -11.32 -9.98 5.18
N PRO A 107 -11.79 -11.23 5.31
CA PRO A 107 -12.28 -11.74 6.59
C PRO A 107 -11.14 -11.82 7.60
N VAL A 108 -11.44 -11.56 8.86
CA VAL A 108 -10.47 -11.71 9.96
C VAL A 108 -10.28 -13.20 10.24
N LYS A 109 -9.11 -13.74 9.92
CA LYS A 109 -8.72 -15.12 10.17
C LYS A 109 -7.76 -15.24 11.34
N GLU A 110 -6.93 -14.22 11.54
CA GLU A 110 -5.96 -14.13 12.63
C GLU A 110 -6.31 -12.98 13.55
N SER A 111 -6.02 -13.14 14.86
CA SER A 111 -6.21 -12.06 15.83
C SER A 111 -5.06 -11.06 15.78
N ASN A 112 -5.36 -9.81 16.13
CA ASN A 112 -4.41 -8.70 16.19
C ASN A 112 -3.48 -8.84 17.41
N LYS A 113 -2.54 -9.78 17.38
CA LYS A 113 -1.53 -10.04 18.43
C LYS A 113 -0.36 -9.08 18.31
N ARG A 114 0.47 -9.00 19.37
CA ARG A 114 1.72 -8.26 19.34
C ARG A 114 2.58 -8.66 18.12
N GLY A 115 3.10 -7.68 17.40
CA GLY A 115 3.92 -7.87 16.21
C GLY A 115 3.13 -8.15 14.93
N TYR A 116 1.82 -8.38 15.01
CA TYR A 116 0.99 -8.58 13.81
C TYR A 116 0.77 -7.27 13.07
N VAL A 117 0.73 -7.38 11.73
CA VAL A 117 0.65 -6.25 10.80
C VAL A 117 -0.69 -6.25 10.10
N THR A 118 -1.35 -5.10 10.11
CA THR A 118 -2.73 -4.95 9.62
C THR A 118 -2.88 -3.64 8.86
N PHE A 119 -3.72 -3.61 7.81
CA PHE A 119 -4.07 -2.35 7.15
C PHE A 119 -5.01 -1.51 8.02
N ALA A 120 -4.70 -0.23 8.12
CA ALA A 120 -5.62 0.75 8.70
C ALA A 120 -6.84 0.95 7.79
N GLN A 121 -7.98 1.23 8.40
CA GLN A 121 -9.26 1.49 7.71
C GLN A 121 -10.04 2.58 8.43
N THR A 122 -11.05 3.13 7.76
CA THR A 122 -12.09 3.96 8.37
C THR A 122 -13.26 3.09 8.83
N SER A 123 -14.33 3.68 9.36
CA SER A 123 -15.56 2.97 9.67
C SER A 123 -16.29 2.40 8.43
N ALA A 124 -16.03 2.97 7.24
CA ALA A 124 -16.61 2.49 5.99
C ALA A 124 -16.02 1.13 5.57
N PRO A 125 -16.82 0.22 4.99
CA PRO A 125 -16.29 -1.01 4.41
C PRO A 125 -15.41 -0.71 3.19
N ASN A 126 -14.44 -1.60 2.91
CA ASN A 126 -13.54 -1.50 1.77
C ASN A 126 -12.77 -0.15 1.73
N SER A 127 -12.34 0.36 2.88
CA SER A 127 -11.65 1.65 3.00
C SER A 127 -10.13 1.54 3.21
N ARG A 128 -9.60 0.33 3.24
CA ARG A 128 -8.14 0.08 3.31
C ARG A 128 -7.47 0.54 2.04
N SER A 129 -6.36 1.26 2.16
CA SER A 129 -5.59 1.71 0.99
C SER A 129 -4.09 1.43 1.13
N THR A 130 -3.34 2.30 1.80
CA THR A 130 -1.87 2.19 1.85
C THR A 130 -1.30 2.13 3.26
N GLN A 131 -2.06 2.60 4.25
CA GLN A 131 -1.59 2.71 5.62
C GLN A 131 -1.67 1.38 6.34
N ILE A 132 -0.61 1.03 7.04
CA ILE A 132 -0.50 -0.18 7.86
C ILE A 132 -0.06 0.17 9.27
N PHE A 133 -0.32 -0.75 10.21
CA PHE A 133 0.19 -0.63 11.56
C PHE A 133 0.74 -1.97 12.08
N VAL A 134 1.69 -1.87 13.00
CA VAL A 134 2.23 -2.99 13.76
C VAL A 134 1.70 -2.89 15.19
N ASN A 135 1.12 -3.97 15.69
CA ASN A 135 0.59 -4.04 17.06
C ASN A 135 1.71 -4.11 18.10
N TYR A 136 1.71 -3.25 19.12
CA TYR A 136 2.65 -3.28 20.23
C TYR A 136 2.27 -4.30 21.33
N LYS A 137 1.01 -4.70 21.35
CA LYS A 137 0.47 -5.72 22.25
C LYS A 137 -0.65 -6.50 21.57
N ASP A 138 -1.29 -7.42 22.30
CA ASP A 138 -2.49 -8.08 21.85
C ASP A 138 -3.68 -7.10 21.88
N ASN A 139 -4.19 -6.79 20.71
CA ASN A 139 -5.30 -5.87 20.46
C ASN A 139 -6.50 -6.61 19.86
N SER A 140 -6.90 -7.75 20.46
CA SER A 140 -7.97 -8.63 19.94
C SER A 140 -9.32 -7.94 19.76
N PHE A 141 -9.57 -6.82 20.44
CA PHE A 141 -10.78 -6.01 20.22
C PHE A 141 -10.90 -5.46 18.79
N LEU A 142 -9.79 -5.36 18.04
CA LEU A 142 -9.76 -4.94 16.64
C LEU A 142 -10.36 -6.01 15.71
N ASP A 143 -10.40 -7.27 16.14
CA ASP A 143 -10.89 -8.38 15.31
C ASP A 143 -12.38 -8.20 14.99
N SER A 144 -13.19 -7.83 15.99
CA SER A 144 -14.61 -7.52 15.82
C SER A 144 -14.85 -6.26 14.98
N GLN A 145 -13.84 -5.39 14.83
CA GLN A 145 -13.88 -4.20 14.00
C GLN A 145 -13.37 -4.44 12.57
N ARG A 146 -13.19 -5.71 12.18
CA ARG A 146 -12.78 -6.16 10.84
C ARG A 146 -11.32 -5.82 10.47
N PHE A 147 -10.45 -5.55 11.43
CA PHE A 147 -9.02 -5.41 11.15
C PHE A 147 -8.42 -6.80 10.95
N ALA A 148 -8.15 -7.17 9.70
CA ALA A 148 -7.61 -8.48 9.32
C ALA A 148 -6.08 -8.43 9.19
N PRO A 149 -5.31 -9.08 10.07
CA PRO A 149 -3.87 -9.20 9.94
C PRO A 149 -3.49 -9.96 8.67
N PHE A 150 -2.43 -9.52 8.00
CA PHE A 150 -1.90 -10.18 6.80
C PHE A 150 -0.46 -10.68 6.97
N GLY A 151 0.20 -10.33 8.06
CA GLY A 151 1.57 -10.73 8.34
C GLY A 151 1.96 -10.43 9.79
N GLN A 152 3.20 -10.77 10.12
CA GLN A 152 3.77 -10.58 11.46
C GLN A 152 5.24 -10.19 11.39
N VAL A 153 5.72 -9.43 12.36
CA VAL A 153 7.14 -9.16 12.56
C VAL A 153 7.81 -10.44 13.08
N THR A 154 8.73 -11.00 12.30
CA THR A 154 9.47 -12.22 12.68
C THR A 154 10.89 -11.93 13.17
N SER A 155 11.39 -10.71 12.98
CA SER A 155 12.69 -10.26 13.45
C SER A 155 12.70 -8.75 13.61
N GLY A 156 13.40 -8.23 14.61
CA GLY A 156 13.58 -6.80 14.82
C GLY A 156 12.39 -6.11 15.51
N MET A 157 11.56 -6.83 16.27
CA MET A 157 10.47 -6.21 17.03
C MET A 157 10.99 -5.18 18.05
N GLU A 158 12.21 -5.38 18.56
CA GLU A 158 12.91 -4.41 19.42
C GLU A 158 13.25 -3.09 18.71
N ALA A 159 13.42 -3.11 17.39
CA ALA A 159 13.56 -1.89 16.59
C ALA A 159 12.21 -1.19 16.46
N VAL A 160 11.12 -1.94 16.24
CA VAL A 160 9.76 -1.41 16.19
C VAL A 160 9.38 -0.75 17.53
N ASP A 161 9.74 -1.36 18.66
CA ASP A 161 9.49 -0.81 20.01
C ASP A 161 10.25 0.51 20.27
N LYS A 162 11.38 0.74 19.60
CA LYS A 162 12.21 1.97 19.73
C LYS A 162 11.74 3.13 18.89
N ILE A 163 10.77 2.92 17.99
CA ILE A 163 10.23 4.01 17.16
C ILE A 163 9.69 5.11 18.08
N THR A 164 10.13 6.36 17.82
CA THR A 164 9.79 7.47 18.70
C THR A 164 8.30 7.73 18.81
N ALA A 165 7.81 7.81 20.04
CA ALA A 165 6.44 8.20 20.36
C ALA A 165 6.30 9.69 20.73
N GLU A 166 7.36 10.50 20.55
CA GLU A 166 7.41 11.91 20.98
C GLU A 166 6.22 12.73 20.47
N TYR A 167 5.74 12.44 19.28
CA TYR A 167 4.65 13.19 18.67
C TYR A 167 3.28 12.53 18.80
N GLY A 168 3.22 11.25 19.20
CA GLY A 168 1.97 10.52 19.40
C GLY A 168 1.08 10.51 18.16
N GLU A 169 -0.07 11.18 18.25
CA GLU A 169 -1.07 11.31 17.19
C GLU A 169 -1.18 12.73 16.60
N LYS A 170 -0.22 13.62 16.90
CA LYS A 170 -0.24 15.04 16.48
C LYS A 170 -0.12 15.24 14.96
N PRO A 171 0.66 14.44 14.20
CA PRO A 171 0.75 14.63 12.74
C PRO A 171 -0.62 14.49 12.06
N ASN A 172 -1.02 15.52 11.32
CA ASN A 172 -2.30 15.52 10.61
C ASN A 172 -2.19 14.73 9.31
N GLN A 173 -2.95 13.64 9.18
CA GLN A 173 -2.88 12.73 8.03
C GLN A 173 -3.28 13.40 6.71
N GLY A 174 -4.24 14.33 6.70
CA GLY A 174 -4.61 15.10 5.51
C GLY A 174 -3.46 15.97 5.01
N SER A 175 -2.75 16.62 5.93
CA SER A 175 -1.55 17.41 5.61
C SER A 175 -0.41 16.51 5.10
N ILE A 176 -0.25 15.30 5.66
CA ILE A 176 0.74 14.34 5.15
C ILE A 176 0.39 13.93 3.73
N GLN A 177 -0.87 13.60 3.44
CA GLN A 177 -1.31 13.20 2.10
C GLN A 177 -1.12 14.30 1.05
N SER A 178 -1.31 15.57 1.42
CA SER A 178 -1.22 16.71 0.51
C SER A 178 0.20 17.28 0.37
N GLN A 179 1.05 17.17 1.39
CA GLN A 179 2.36 17.83 1.45
C GLN A 179 3.52 16.84 1.67
N GLY A 180 3.23 15.59 2.01
CA GLY A 180 4.23 14.53 2.21
C GLY A 180 5.28 14.88 3.27
N ASN A 181 6.50 14.50 2.98
CA ASN A 181 7.63 14.73 3.87
C ASN A 181 8.02 16.20 4.03
N VAL A 182 7.57 17.11 3.16
CA VAL A 182 7.79 18.56 3.36
C VAL A 182 7.14 19.00 4.68
N TYR A 183 5.87 18.63 4.88
CA TYR A 183 5.15 18.90 6.13
C TYR A 183 5.79 18.20 7.34
N LEU A 184 6.08 16.90 7.20
CA LEU A 184 6.59 16.12 8.34
C LEU A 184 7.99 16.53 8.76
N LYS A 185 8.89 16.85 7.82
CA LYS A 185 10.25 17.33 8.15
C LYS A 185 10.23 18.70 8.82
N ALA A 186 9.33 19.59 8.42
CA ALA A 186 9.21 20.92 9.01
C ALA A 186 8.58 20.90 10.41
N SER A 187 7.49 20.12 10.61
CA SER A 187 6.70 20.16 11.83
C SER A 187 7.06 19.07 12.84
N PHE A 188 7.62 17.94 12.38
CA PHE A 188 7.90 16.74 13.18
C PHE A 188 9.27 16.12 12.82
N PRO A 189 10.38 16.88 12.96
CA PRO A 189 11.69 16.51 12.41
C PRO A 189 12.28 15.21 13.00
N LYS A 190 11.88 14.83 14.21
CA LYS A 190 12.41 13.64 14.91
C LYS A 190 11.64 12.36 14.65
N LEU A 191 10.62 12.38 13.75
CA LEU A 191 9.91 11.15 13.38
C LEU A 191 10.88 10.15 12.76
N ASP A 192 10.86 8.93 13.27
CA ASP A 192 11.49 7.80 12.60
C ASP A 192 10.80 7.50 11.26
N TYR A 193 11.56 6.89 10.34
CA TYR A 193 11.07 6.58 9.01
C TYR A 193 11.68 5.32 8.42
N VAL A 194 11.02 4.75 7.45
CA VAL A 194 11.50 3.65 6.63
C VAL A 194 12.50 4.22 5.61
N LYS A 195 13.77 3.83 5.68
CA LYS A 195 14.77 4.20 4.66
C LYS A 195 14.48 3.43 3.37
N LYS A 196 14.20 2.14 3.50
CA LYS A 196 13.87 1.26 2.39
C LYS A 196 13.04 0.06 2.84
N ALA A 197 12.08 -0.36 1.99
CA ALA A 197 11.38 -1.63 2.12
C ALA A 197 11.75 -2.55 0.94
N THR A 198 12.12 -3.82 1.22
CA THR A 198 12.62 -4.75 0.21
C THR A 198 12.03 -6.13 0.41
N ILE A 199 11.49 -6.74 -0.65
CA ILE A 199 11.07 -8.14 -0.66
C ILE A 199 12.34 -9.02 -0.64
N GLN A 200 12.31 -10.08 0.21
CA GLN A 200 13.38 -11.06 0.36
C GLN A 200 12.99 -12.40 -0.24
#